data_cfeb7152a999d419c35987394c70f019
#
_entry.id   cfeb7152a999d419c35987394c70f019
#
_cell.length_a   1.000
_cell.length_b   1.000
_cell.length_c   1.000
_cell.angle_alpha   90.00
_cell.angle_beta   90.00
_cell.angle_gamma   90.00
#
_symmetry.space_group_name_H-M   'P 1'
#
loop_
_entity.id
_entity.type
_entity.pdbx_description
1 polymer ?
#
loop_
_entity_poly.entity_id
_entity_poly.type
_entity_poly.pdbx_seq_one_letter_code
_entity_poly.pdbx_strand_id
1 'polypeptide(L)'
;MSVYEKVFDKIKENNIDVYPPNVHKGKVNSNYIVLLDGGRTRASTFTSQTVLLDVLVYVPAHRFTDLDLLSSKVKNIVDGLYPLIIPTGNETAAFYDESIEGWMKSVEYRYTVQGNE
;
A
#
# COMPACT_ATOMS: atom_id res chain seq x y z
N MET A 1 -15.79 -9.63 -4.04
CA MET A 1 -14.55 -8.85 -4.20
C MET A 1 -13.91 -8.65 -2.84
N SER A 2 -12.64 -8.97 -2.69
CA SER A 2 -11.92 -8.83 -1.44
C SER A 2 -11.62 -7.36 -1.14
N VAL A 3 -11.26 -7.06 0.11
CA VAL A 3 -10.84 -5.70 0.49
C VAL A 3 -9.59 -5.31 -0.30
N TYR A 4 -8.63 -6.23 -0.45
CA TYR A 4 -7.43 -5.99 -1.25
C TYR A 4 -7.78 -5.55 -2.68
N GLU A 5 -8.69 -6.27 -3.34
CA GLU A 5 -9.11 -5.92 -4.69
C GLU A 5 -9.80 -4.57 -4.77
N LYS A 6 -10.62 -4.24 -3.76
CA LYS A 6 -11.30 -2.92 -3.70
C LYS A 6 -10.29 -1.78 -3.58
N VAL A 7 -9.27 -1.95 -2.75
CA VAL A 7 -8.20 -0.95 -2.60
C VAL A 7 -7.40 -0.83 -3.88
N PHE A 8 -7.02 -1.97 -4.46
CA PHE A 8 -6.26 -2.03 -5.71
C PHE A 8 -6.99 -1.29 -6.83
N ASP A 9 -8.27 -1.62 -7.02
CA ASP A 9 -9.09 -1.02 -8.08
C ASP A 9 -9.28 0.48 -7.85
N LYS A 10 -9.44 0.90 -6.60
CA LYS A 10 -9.63 2.31 -6.27
C LYS A 10 -8.38 3.14 -6.59
N ILE A 11 -7.21 2.60 -6.32
CA ILE A 11 -5.95 3.26 -6.68
C ILE A 11 -5.83 3.33 -8.20
N LYS A 12 -6.10 2.22 -8.87
CA LYS A 12 -5.98 2.12 -10.32
C LYS A 12 -6.92 3.08 -11.05
N GLU A 13 -8.16 3.22 -10.59
CA GLU A 13 -9.12 4.12 -11.24
C GLU A 13 -8.75 5.60 -11.09
N ASN A 14 -7.83 5.94 -10.20
CA ASN A 14 -7.28 7.29 -10.06
C ASN A 14 -6.04 7.51 -10.90
N ASN A 15 -5.79 6.66 -11.90
CA ASN A 15 -4.68 6.75 -12.85
C ASN A 15 -3.31 6.66 -12.18
N ILE A 16 -3.21 5.88 -11.11
CA ILE A 16 -1.95 5.59 -10.43
C ILE A 16 -1.57 4.16 -10.79
N ASP A 17 -0.34 3.96 -11.23
CA ASP A 17 0.17 2.62 -11.51
C ASP A 17 0.28 1.85 -10.20
N VAL A 18 -0.40 0.73 -10.11
CA VAL A 18 -0.41 -0.13 -8.92
C VAL A 18 -0.19 -1.57 -9.35
N TYR A 19 0.65 -2.28 -8.58
CA TYR A 19 1.03 -3.66 -8.87
C TYR A 19 0.90 -4.54 -7.62
N PRO A 20 0.58 -5.82 -7.79
CA PRO A 20 0.75 -6.78 -6.71
C PRO A 20 2.25 -7.06 -6.51
N PRO A 21 2.63 -7.71 -5.39
CA PRO A 21 4.04 -8.04 -5.12
C PRO A 21 4.64 -8.89 -6.24
N ASN A 22 5.93 -8.68 -6.50
CA ASN A 22 6.74 -9.46 -7.45
C ASN A 22 6.36 -9.32 -8.93
N VAL A 23 5.52 -8.36 -9.27
CA VAL A 23 5.19 -8.09 -10.67
C VAL A 23 6.16 -7.06 -11.26
N HIS A 24 6.35 -5.94 -10.57
CA HIS A 24 7.31 -4.92 -11.02
C HIS A 24 8.68 -5.26 -10.45
N LYS A 25 9.66 -5.44 -11.31
CA LYS A 25 11.03 -5.80 -10.93
C LYS A 25 12.04 -4.88 -11.58
N GLY A 26 13.21 -4.80 -10.94
CA GLY A 26 14.32 -4.02 -11.46
C GLY A 26 14.22 -2.55 -11.13
N LYS A 27 14.90 -1.73 -11.94
CA LYS A 27 15.05 -0.31 -11.72
C LYS A 27 13.72 0.43 -11.69
N VAL A 28 13.61 1.41 -10.78
CA VAL A 28 12.42 2.27 -10.70
C VAL A 28 12.55 3.37 -11.76
N ASN A 29 11.75 3.28 -12.81
CA ASN A 29 11.77 4.23 -13.92
C ASN A 29 10.63 5.23 -13.89
N SER A 30 9.60 4.96 -13.11
CA SER A 30 8.43 5.83 -12.98
C SER A 30 7.84 5.67 -11.59
N ASN A 31 6.92 6.55 -11.21
CA ASN A 31 6.23 6.47 -9.93
C ASN A 31 5.21 5.32 -9.97
N TYR A 32 5.20 4.48 -8.94
CA TYR A 32 4.21 3.42 -8.85
C TYR A 32 3.98 2.98 -7.40
N ILE A 33 2.92 2.23 -7.20
CA ILE A 33 2.52 1.67 -5.91
C ILE A 33 2.59 0.15 -6.00
N VAL A 34 3.08 -0.48 -4.94
CA VAL A 34 2.94 -1.93 -4.74
C VAL A 34 2.02 -2.13 -3.54
N LEU A 35 0.97 -2.91 -3.71
CA LEU A 35 0.02 -3.19 -2.65
C LEU A 35 0.33 -4.57 -2.09
N LEU A 36 0.80 -4.60 -0.84
CA LEU A 36 1.31 -5.80 -0.19
C LEU A 36 0.41 -6.19 0.98
N ASP A 37 -0.08 -7.44 0.98
CA ASP A 37 -0.74 -8.01 2.14
C ASP A 37 0.34 -8.28 3.19
N GLY A 38 0.32 -7.51 4.28
CA GLY A 38 1.38 -7.50 5.28
C GLY A 38 1.26 -8.58 6.36
N GLY A 39 0.29 -9.48 6.24
CA GLY A 39 0.11 -10.56 7.20
C GLY A 39 -1.17 -10.42 8.01
N ARG A 40 -1.42 -11.44 8.82
CA ARG A 40 -2.67 -11.54 9.58
C ARG A 40 -2.41 -11.80 11.05
N THR A 41 -3.26 -11.19 11.90
CA THR A 41 -3.29 -11.49 13.32
C THR A 41 -4.72 -11.81 13.71
N ARG A 42 -4.86 -12.61 14.78
CA ARG A 42 -6.18 -12.91 15.30
C ARG A 42 -6.79 -11.65 15.93
N ALA A 43 -8.01 -11.33 15.55
CA ALA A 43 -8.77 -10.26 16.18
C ALA A 43 -9.32 -10.75 17.54
N SER A 44 -10.15 -9.93 18.19
CA SER A 44 -10.69 -10.24 19.52
C SER A 44 -11.59 -11.48 19.57
N THR A 45 -12.05 -11.98 18.42
CA THR A 45 -12.91 -13.17 18.34
C THR A 45 -12.24 -14.28 17.56
N PHE A 46 -12.69 -15.54 17.79
CA PHE A 46 -12.17 -16.69 17.05
C PHE A 46 -12.57 -16.69 15.59
N THR A 47 -13.61 -15.95 15.22
CA THR A 47 -14.17 -15.97 13.88
C THR A 47 -13.68 -14.85 13.01
N SER A 48 -12.80 -13.99 13.49
CA SER A 48 -12.28 -12.87 12.70
C SER A 48 -10.77 -12.76 12.81
N GLN A 49 -10.17 -12.14 11.81
CA GLN A 49 -8.74 -11.87 11.74
C GLN A 49 -8.52 -10.42 11.32
N THR A 50 -7.47 -9.83 11.86
CA THR A 50 -7.00 -8.53 11.40
C THR A 50 -5.91 -8.76 10.35
N VAL A 51 -6.09 -8.15 9.19
CA VAL A 51 -5.13 -8.22 8.09
C VAL A 51 -4.44 -6.87 7.99
N LEU A 52 -3.12 -6.90 7.93
CA LEU A 52 -2.32 -5.70 7.66
C LEU A 52 -2.12 -5.57 6.17
N LEU A 53 -2.23 -4.34 5.68
CA LEU A 53 -2.04 -4.01 4.28
C LEU A 53 -1.02 -2.89 4.19
N ASP A 54 0.06 -3.12 3.47
CA ASP A 54 1.09 -2.11 3.25
C ASP A 54 0.95 -1.52 1.86
N VAL A 55 0.89 -0.20 1.80
CA VAL A 55 0.93 0.54 0.56
C VAL A 55 2.37 1.02 0.38
N LEU A 56 3.09 0.42 -0.54
CA LEU A 56 4.48 0.75 -0.81
C LEU A 56 4.54 1.76 -1.95
N VAL A 57 5.13 2.92 -1.68
CA VAL A 57 5.23 4.01 -2.66
C VAL A 57 6.65 4.05 -3.20
N TYR A 58 6.79 3.98 -4.52
CA TYR A 58 8.10 4.00 -5.19
C TYR A 58 8.19 5.17 -6.15
N VAL A 59 9.32 5.86 -6.12
CA VAL A 59 9.63 6.92 -7.09
C VAL A 59 11.08 6.78 -7.54
N PRO A 60 11.42 7.20 -8.78
CA PRO A 60 12.80 7.16 -9.28
C PRO A 60 13.73 8.01 -8.42
N ALA A 61 15.03 7.70 -8.46
CA ALA A 61 16.04 8.40 -7.68
C ALA A 61 16.02 9.91 -7.88
N HIS A 62 15.77 10.37 -9.11
CA HIS A 62 15.77 11.81 -9.45
C HIS A 62 14.45 12.51 -9.12
N ARG A 63 13.45 11.79 -8.60
CA ARG A 63 12.12 12.31 -8.28
C ARG A 63 11.75 12.22 -6.81
N PHE A 64 12.73 12.42 -5.95
CA PHE A 64 12.51 12.30 -4.50
C PHE A 64 11.32 13.14 -4.00
N THR A 65 11.14 14.34 -4.56
CA THR A 65 10.03 15.22 -4.14
C THR A 65 8.65 14.65 -4.46
N ASP A 66 8.57 13.75 -5.44
CA ASP A 66 7.31 13.11 -5.79
C ASP A 66 6.86 12.09 -4.75
N LEU A 67 7.78 11.64 -3.88
CA LEU A 67 7.48 10.62 -2.88
C LEU A 67 6.37 11.08 -1.93
N ASP A 68 6.49 12.28 -1.38
CA ASP A 68 5.49 12.83 -0.48
C ASP A 68 4.18 13.15 -1.20
N LEU A 69 4.28 13.68 -2.42
CA LEU A 69 3.10 14.00 -3.22
C LEU A 69 2.29 12.74 -3.53
N LEU A 70 2.97 11.70 -3.98
CA LEU A 70 2.31 10.43 -4.29
C LEU A 70 1.77 9.75 -3.04
N SER A 71 2.55 9.73 -1.95
CA SER A 71 2.09 9.21 -0.66
C SER A 71 0.81 9.88 -0.20
N SER A 72 0.77 11.22 -0.23
CA SER A 72 -0.41 11.97 0.20
C SER A 72 -1.62 11.69 -0.67
N LYS A 73 -1.40 11.60 -1.98
CA LYS A 73 -2.47 11.29 -2.93
C LYS A 73 -3.07 9.90 -2.67
N VAL A 74 -2.22 8.91 -2.49
CA VAL A 74 -2.66 7.53 -2.23
C VAL A 74 -3.36 7.43 -0.87
N LYS A 75 -2.82 8.09 0.15
CA LYS A 75 -3.45 8.12 1.48
C LYS A 75 -4.87 8.69 1.39
N ASN A 76 -5.06 9.79 0.68
CA ASN A 76 -6.40 10.37 0.51
C ASN A 76 -7.36 9.40 -0.18
N ILE A 77 -6.87 8.66 -1.18
CA ILE A 77 -7.68 7.68 -1.90
C ILE A 77 -8.09 6.54 -0.98
N VAL A 78 -7.13 5.95 -0.26
CA VAL A 78 -7.37 4.79 0.60
C VAL A 78 -8.17 5.19 1.84
N ASP A 79 -7.88 6.34 2.43
CA ASP A 79 -8.64 6.86 3.57
C ASP A 79 -10.12 7.06 3.22
N GLY A 80 -10.42 7.34 1.96
CA GLY A 80 -11.79 7.45 1.48
C GLY A 80 -12.59 6.16 1.52
N LEU A 81 -11.93 5.03 1.73
CA LEU A 81 -12.59 3.72 1.86
C LEU A 81 -12.96 3.39 3.32
N TYR A 82 -12.67 4.28 4.26
CA TYR A 82 -13.08 4.09 5.65
C TYR A 82 -14.61 3.92 5.74
N PRO A 83 -15.15 3.02 6.56
CA PRO A 83 -14.47 2.16 7.54
C PRO A 83 -14.05 0.78 7.03
N LEU A 84 -14.11 0.54 5.71
CA LEU A 84 -13.72 -0.75 5.12
C LEU A 84 -12.27 -1.08 5.45
N ILE A 85 -11.41 -0.07 5.44
CA ILE A 85 -9.99 -0.17 5.77
C ILE A 85 -9.62 1.02 6.66
N ILE A 86 -8.73 0.82 7.62
CA ILE A 86 -8.42 1.80 8.65
C ILE A 86 -6.91 2.03 8.70
N PRO A 87 -6.44 3.28 8.67
CA PRO A 87 -5.01 3.54 8.84
C PRO A 87 -4.55 3.17 10.25
N THR A 88 -3.38 2.53 10.37
CA THR A 88 -2.80 2.17 11.67
C THR A 88 -2.01 3.33 12.27
N GLY A 89 -1.68 4.32 11.47
CA GLY A 89 -0.79 5.41 11.88
C GLY A 89 0.68 5.13 11.64
N ASN A 90 1.02 3.93 11.22
CA ASN A 90 2.42 3.55 10.97
C ASN A 90 2.81 3.89 9.53
N GLU A 91 3.88 4.67 9.40
CA GLU A 91 4.51 4.99 8.11
C GLU A 91 6.01 4.88 8.28
N THR A 92 6.69 4.39 7.28
CA THR A 92 8.16 4.39 7.32
C THR A 92 8.70 5.74 6.84
N ALA A 93 9.94 6.04 7.23
CA ALA A 93 10.66 7.15 6.62
C ALA A 93 11.01 6.81 5.17
N ALA A 94 11.36 7.83 4.39
CA ALA A 94 11.85 7.63 3.03
C ALA A 94 13.14 6.80 3.07
N PHE A 95 13.23 5.81 2.20
CA PHE A 95 14.35 4.89 2.13
C PHE A 95 14.83 4.79 0.67
N TYR A 96 16.14 4.94 0.45
CA TYR A 96 16.72 4.77 -0.87
C TYR A 96 17.25 3.34 -1.02
N ASP A 97 16.80 2.64 -2.06
CA ASP A 97 17.23 1.29 -2.36
C ASP A 97 18.12 1.33 -3.61
N GLU A 98 19.42 1.12 -3.40
CA GLU A 98 20.41 1.16 -4.49
C GLU A 98 20.18 0.06 -5.53
N SER A 99 19.65 -1.08 -5.11
CA SER A 99 19.44 -2.21 -6.02
C SER A 99 18.41 -1.93 -7.10
N ILE A 100 17.46 -1.04 -6.82
CA ILE A 100 16.41 -0.66 -7.76
C ILE A 100 16.53 0.82 -8.17
N GLU A 101 17.51 1.53 -7.67
CA GLU A 101 17.76 2.95 -7.94
C GLU A 101 16.51 3.81 -7.74
N GLY A 102 15.87 3.64 -6.58
CA GLY A 102 14.64 4.35 -6.27
C GLY A 102 14.42 4.59 -4.80
N TRP A 103 13.54 5.52 -4.50
CA TRP A 103 13.09 5.81 -3.14
C TRP A 103 11.81 5.06 -2.85
N MET A 104 11.68 4.63 -1.61
CA MET A 104 10.50 3.89 -1.14
C MET A 104 10.01 4.43 0.19
N LYS A 105 8.71 4.38 0.38
CA LYS A 105 8.05 4.66 1.65
C LYS A 105 6.85 3.73 1.77
N SER A 106 6.52 3.29 2.98
CA SER A 106 5.33 2.48 3.19
C SER A 106 4.35 3.14 4.14
N VAL A 107 3.07 2.91 3.88
CA VAL A 107 1.96 3.35 4.73
C VAL A 107 1.15 2.12 5.08
N GLU A 108 0.91 1.90 6.37
CA GLU A 108 0.24 0.71 6.85
C GLU A 108 -1.25 0.95 7.12
N TYR A 109 -2.06 -0.01 6.70
CA TYR A 109 -3.49 -0.05 6.95
C TYR A 109 -3.87 -1.40 7.54
N ARG A 110 -5.08 -1.48 8.11
CA ARG A 110 -5.64 -2.74 8.59
C ARG A 110 -7.11 -2.88 8.21
N TYR A 111 -7.55 -4.11 8.06
CA TYR A 111 -8.94 -4.43 7.87
C TYR A 111 -9.25 -5.78 8.51
N THR A 112 -10.52 -6.04 8.74
CA THR A 112 -10.95 -7.26 9.40
C THR A 112 -11.66 -8.18 8.41
N VAL A 113 -11.32 -9.47 8.44
CA VAL A 113 -12.01 -10.50 7.66
C VAL A 113 -12.61 -11.52 8.60
N GLN A 114 -13.72 -12.14 8.18
CA GLN A 114 -14.31 -13.23 8.93
C GLN A 114 -13.51 -14.53 8.71
N GLY A 115 -13.56 -15.42 9.69
CA GLY A 115 -12.63 -16.51 9.87
C GLY A 115 -12.22 -17.33 8.66
N ASN A 116 -13.07 -17.54 7.68
CA ASN A 116 -12.78 -18.41 6.53
C ASN A 116 -12.42 -17.69 5.25
N GLU A 117 -12.26 -16.42 5.29
CA GLU A 117 -11.92 -15.63 4.08
C GLU A 117 -10.42 -15.55 3.82
#